data_2e20fdf2dc7628e9779d1b70ba61677d
#
_entry.id   2e20fdf2dc7628e9779d1b70ba61677d
#
_cell.length_a   1.000
_cell.length_b   1.000
_cell.length_c   1.000
_cell.angle_alpha   90.00
_cell.angle_beta   90.00
_cell.angle_gamma   90.00
#
_symmetry.space_group_name_H-M   'P 1'
#
loop_
_entity.id
_entity.type
_entity.pdbx_description
1 polymer ?
#
loop_
_entity_poly.entity_id
_entity_poly.type
_entity_poly.pdbx_seq_one_letter_code
_entity_poly.pdbx_strand_id
1 'polypeptide(L)'
;MNVENPSFRFCPHPWPYAPWACGHSPCSPWFSPLSSCRFDLTFLLFISFFYELNIAKNLSIGVTLAGVFQFIILIFFTRKFYLPSIKFVKKFNNNIKLFFKKLLPSIFSSGITQINILIGTIIASFQSGAVSYLYYADRIYQINLAIAGIAIGTVALPNLARSIKLKKQNLVDKLQIKSIELCLLLSIPAASGLLIASEQIVNSLFGYGSFNEEDIYYTSLALIYFSIGVPAFALIKVLSNFYFARNNTKLPFYISFITMLINIIISLSLFKKYGFIIIPIATSLSTWFAVIIYLFFLKKNKILFFNNAFNSNFLKILFSTFLMSVFLYYGLNNFEDKFEYANKFKLIYLLIVIGLSSALYLMFTKIFGILNLKSYKIK
;
A
#
# COMPACT_ATOMS: atom_id res chain seq x y z
N MET A 1 59.14 -2.93 -16.34
CA MET A 1 58.35 -2.27 -15.29
C MET A 1 56.89 -2.34 -15.72
N ASN A 2 56.21 -3.36 -15.25
CA ASN A 2 54.77 -3.60 -15.51
C ASN A 2 53.96 -2.85 -14.48
N VAL A 3 53.09 -1.95 -14.92
CA VAL A 3 52.06 -1.35 -14.10
C VAL A 3 50.77 -2.10 -14.41
N GLU A 4 50.37 -2.99 -13.51
CA GLU A 4 49.11 -3.72 -13.58
C GLU A 4 47.95 -2.77 -13.30
N ASN A 5 47.03 -2.70 -14.24
CA ASN A 5 45.75 -2.01 -14.14
C ASN A 5 44.78 -2.88 -13.33
N PRO A 6 44.13 -2.38 -12.27
CA PRO A 6 43.13 -3.18 -11.55
C PRO A 6 41.89 -3.35 -12.41
N SER A 7 41.70 -4.56 -12.87
CA SER A 7 40.54 -5.01 -13.63
C SER A 7 39.25 -4.76 -12.86
N PHE A 8 38.44 -3.84 -13.34
CA PHE A 8 37.02 -3.74 -13.02
C PHE A 8 36.32 -5.03 -13.48
N ARG A 9 36.05 -5.94 -12.56
CA ARG A 9 35.17 -7.08 -12.84
C ARG A 9 33.75 -6.55 -13.02
N PHE A 10 33.33 -6.47 -14.26
CA PHE A 10 31.93 -6.29 -14.63
C PHE A 10 31.11 -7.48 -14.08
N CYS A 11 30.24 -7.22 -13.12
CA CYS A 11 29.15 -8.15 -12.81
C CYS A 11 28.22 -8.22 -14.03
N PRO A 12 27.96 -9.41 -14.60
CA PRO A 12 27.06 -9.56 -15.74
C PRO A 12 25.61 -9.54 -15.25
N HIS A 13 25.08 -8.39 -14.87
CA HIS A 13 23.68 -8.22 -14.62
C HIS A 13 23.02 -7.42 -15.74
N PRO A 14 21.98 -7.97 -16.42
CA PRO A 14 21.31 -7.31 -17.54
C PRO A 14 20.33 -6.20 -17.12
N TRP A 15 20.41 -5.68 -15.87
CA TRP A 15 19.50 -4.64 -15.37
C TRP A 15 20.30 -3.42 -14.88
N PRO A 16 20.36 -2.32 -15.65
CA PRO A 16 21.08 -1.10 -15.23
C PRO A 16 20.35 -0.26 -14.16
N TYR A 17 19.25 -0.73 -13.58
CA TYR A 17 18.41 0.06 -12.66
C TYR A 17 18.11 -0.62 -11.33
N ALA A 18 18.95 -1.53 -10.85
CA ALA A 18 18.87 -2.02 -9.49
C ALA A 18 20.17 -1.70 -8.74
N PRO A 19 20.33 -0.49 -8.15
CA PRO A 19 21.49 -0.17 -7.31
C PRO A 19 21.52 -0.96 -5.99
N TRP A 20 20.56 -1.85 -5.77
CA TRP A 20 20.37 -2.63 -4.54
C TRP A 20 21.04 -4.01 -4.54
N ALA A 21 21.77 -4.38 -5.59
CA ALA A 21 22.32 -5.73 -5.75
C ALA A 21 23.82 -5.87 -5.37
N CYS A 22 24.51 -4.81 -4.98
CA CYS A 22 25.87 -4.89 -4.45
C CYS A 22 25.82 -4.92 -2.93
N GLY A 23 26.11 -6.08 -2.35
CA GLY A 23 26.29 -6.27 -0.92
C GLY A 23 27.45 -5.40 -0.39
N HIS A 24 27.28 -4.95 0.86
CA HIS A 24 28.17 -4.16 1.72
C HIS A 24 28.06 -2.64 1.64
N SER A 25 26.87 -2.12 1.88
CA SER A 25 26.68 -0.94 2.72
C SER A 25 25.22 -0.88 3.19
N PRO A 26 24.92 -0.56 4.45
CA PRO A 26 23.55 -0.43 4.93
C PRO A 26 22.99 0.91 4.42
N CYS A 27 22.56 0.97 3.17
CA CYS A 27 21.60 1.96 2.76
C CYS A 27 20.29 1.60 3.40
N SER A 28 20.03 2.17 4.57
CA SER A 28 18.82 1.96 5.34
C SER A 28 17.59 2.25 4.45
N PRO A 29 16.63 1.33 4.35
CA PRO A 29 15.38 1.53 3.60
C PRO A 29 14.46 2.60 4.24
N TRP A 30 14.93 3.30 5.26
CA TRP A 30 14.21 4.30 6.04
C TRP A 30 14.16 5.69 5.38
N PHE A 31 14.81 5.89 4.22
CA PHE A 31 14.93 7.23 3.63
C PHE A 31 13.88 7.59 2.57
N SER A 32 13.00 6.68 2.14
CA SER A 32 12.18 7.02 0.97
C SER A 32 10.76 7.57 1.21
N PRO A 33 9.91 7.07 2.14
CA PRO A 33 8.60 7.73 2.34
C PRO A 33 8.47 8.60 3.59
N LEU A 34 9.20 8.30 4.67
CA LEU A 34 9.07 9.04 5.93
C LEU A 34 9.81 10.39 5.91
N SER A 35 10.87 10.52 5.11
CA SER A 35 11.57 11.79 4.93
C SER A 35 10.73 12.80 4.13
N SER A 36 10.01 12.36 3.11
CA SER A 36 9.13 13.22 2.32
C SER A 36 8.03 13.83 3.20
N CYS A 37 7.35 13.02 3.98
CA CYS A 37 6.24 13.47 4.83
C CYS A 37 6.70 14.41 5.97
N ARG A 38 7.92 14.22 6.51
CA ARG A 38 8.47 15.12 7.54
C ARG A 38 8.88 16.47 6.98
N PHE A 39 9.48 16.50 5.79
CA PHE A 39 9.86 17.76 5.15
C PHE A 39 8.64 18.56 4.73
N ASP A 40 7.61 17.91 4.17
CA ASP A 40 6.37 18.57 3.79
C ASP A 40 5.68 19.19 5.01
N LEU A 41 5.59 18.46 6.12
CA LEU A 41 4.93 18.94 7.35
C LEU A 41 5.70 20.09 8.01
N THR A 42 7.02 19.99 8.14
CA THR A 42 7.84 21.06 8.74
C THR A 42 7.87 22.31 7.89
N PHE A 43 7.88 22.17 6.57
CA PHE A 43 7.88 23.31 5.65
C PHE A 43 6.49 23.97 5.58
N LEU A 44 5.41 23.21 5.67
CA LEU A 44 4.04 23.72 5.78
C LEU A 44 3.83 24.49 7.09
N LEU A 45 4.32 23.96 8.20
CA LEU A 45 4.27 24.66 9.51
C LEU A 45 5.11 25.95 9.49
N PHE A 46 6.26 25.95 8.85
CA PHE A 46 7.11 27.13 8.71
C PHE A 46 6.44 28.24 7.89
N ILE A 47 5.81 27.90 6.76
CA ILE A 47 5.12 28.89 5.91
C ILE A 47 3.83 29.39 6.56
N SER A 48 3.07 28.55 7.26
CA SER A 48 1.85 28.97 7.96
C SER A 48 2.14 29.95 9.08
N PHE A 49 3.34 29.93 9.67
CA PHE A 49 3.73 30.81 10.75
C PHE A 49 4.11 32.23 10.27
N PHE A 50 4.53 32.38 9.00
CA PHE A 50 5.04 33.66 8.49
C PHE A 50 4.07 34.45 7.61
N TYR A 51 2.88 33.95 7.28
CA TYR A 51 2.00 34.60 6.31
C TYR A 51 0.52 34.52 6.69
N GLU A 52 -0.07 35.66 7.00
CA GLU A 52 -1.50 35.80 7.34
C GLU A 52 -2.48 35.75 6.15
N LEU A 53 -1.99 35.60 4.90
CA LEU A 53 -2.84 35.64 3.70
C LEU A 53 -3.18 34.24 3.15
N ASN A 54 -4.47 33.92 3.07
CA ASN A 54 -5.07 32.77 2.38
C ASN A 54 -4.37 31.41 2.60
N ILE A 55 -4.79 30.70 3.63
CA ILE A 55 -4.27 29.38 4.04
C ILE A 55 -4.12 28.42 2.85
N ALA A 56 -5.13 28.32 1.97
CA ALA A 56 -5.09 27.40 0.82
C ALA A 56 -3.96 27.73 -0.17
N LYS A 57 -3.72 29.01 -0.45
CA LYS A 57 -2.64 29.45 -1.35
C LYS A 57 -1.27 29.17 -0.74
N ASN A 58 -1.09 29.43 0.56
CA ASN A 58 0.16 29.18 1.27
C ASN A 58 0.47 27.69 1.34
N LEU A 59 -0.53 26.85 1.58
CA LEU A 59 -0.39 25.39 1.56
C LEU A 59 0.04 24.88 0.16
N SER A 60 -0.54 25.39 -0.92
CA SER A 60 -0.18 24.97 -2.28
C SER A 60 1.25 25.37 -2.65
N ILE A 61 1.70 26.57 -2.27
CA ILE A 61 3.08 27.02 -2.44
C ILE A 61 4.03 26.15 -1.61
N GLY A 62 3.65 25.85 -0.36
CA GLY A 62 4.45 24.99 0.54
C GLY A 62 4.71 23.61 -0.03
N VAL A 63 3.70 22.95 -0.56
CA VAL A 63 3.84 21.63 -1.20
C VAL A 63 4.78 21.70 -2.42
N THR A 64 4.65 22.75 -3.24
CA THR A 64 5.50 22.93 -4.43
C THR A 64 6.97 23.14 -4.03
N LEU A 65 7.21 24.00 -3.05
CA LEU A 65 8.57 24.26 -2.54
C LEU A 65 9.18 23.03 -1.87
N ALA A 66 8.41 22.28 -1.09
CA ALA A 66 8.84 21.02 -0.49
C ALA A 66 9.31 20.01 -1.55
N GLY A 67 8.56 19.88 -2.66
CA GLY A 67 8.94 19.03 -3.80
C GLY A 67 10.25 19.45 -4.45
N VAL A 68 10.45 20.76 -4.66
CA VAL A 68 11.71 21.30 -5.19
C VAL A 68 12.88 21.01 -4.24
N PHE A 69 12.68 21.23 -2.94
CA PHE A 69 13.71 20.99 -1.93
C PHE A 69 14.08 19.51 -1.83
N GLN A 70 13.10 18.62 -1.87
CA GLN A 70 13.32 17.17 -1.93
C GLN A 70 14.13 16.77 -3.17
N PHE A 71 13.83 17.35 -4.33
CA PHE A 71 14.59 17.11 -5.56
C PHE A 71 16.05 17.54 -5.44
N ILE A 72 16.31 18.73 -4.87
CA ILE A 72 17.67 19.24 -4.64
C ILE A 72 18.44 18.30 -3.69
N ILE A 73 17.83 17.88 -2.59
CA ILE A 73 18.44 16.95 -1.64
C ILE A 73 18.79 15.63 -2.33
N LEU A 74 17.88 15.06 -3.12
CA LEU A 74 18.14 13.84 -3.87
C LEU A 74 19.32 13.98 -4.82
N ILE A 75 19.41 15.10 -5.56
CA ILE A 75 20.57 15.39 -6.43
C ILE A 75 21.85 15.44 -5.61
N PHE A 76 21.85 16.14 -4.48
CA PHE A 76 23.04 16.29 -3.63
C PHE A 76 23.55 14.94 -3.12
N PHE A 77 22.67 14.09 -2.61
CA PHE A 77 23.05 12.75 -2.15
C PHE A 77 23.43 11.80 -3.29
N THR A 78 22.76 11.92 -4.44
CA THR A 78 23.03 11.05 -5.60
C THR A 78 24.36 11.39 -6.26
N ARG A 79 24.78 12.67 -6.25
CA ARG A 79 26.10 13.11 -6.80
C ARG A 79 27.27 12.34 -6.21
N LYS A 80 27.17 11.88 -4.97
CA LYS A 80 28.22 11.10 -4.30
C LYS A 80 28.41 9.71 -4.95
N PHE A 81 27.35 9.14 -5.55
CA PHE A 81 27.36 7.78 -6.10
C PHE A 81 27.30 7.74 -7.63
N TYR A 82 26.71 8.75 -8.24
CA TYR A 82 26.49 8.81 -9.68
C TYR A 82 26.42 10.24 -10.18
N LEU A 83 27.26 10.57 -11.13
CA LEU A 83 27.17 11.81 -11.90
C LEU A 83 26.51 11.50 -13.24
N PRO A 84 25.26 11.93 -13.48
CA PRO A 84 24.61 11.70 -14.76
C PRO A 84 25.35 12.45 -15.87
N SER A 85 25.93 11.73 -16.82
CA SER A 85 26.46 12.35 -18.02
C SER A 85 25.34 12.43 -19.07
N ILE A 86 24.88 13.64 -19.36
CA ILE A 86 23.87 13.88 -20.40
C ILE A 86 24.59 13.85 -21.75
N LYS A 87 24.50 12.72 -22.46
CA LYS A 87 25.00 12.60 -23.82
C LYS A 87 23.81 12.45 -24.77
N PHE A 88 23.73 13.30 -25.79
CA PHE A 88 22.74 13.14 -26.84
C PHE A 88 23.03 11.89 -27.66
N VAL A 89 22.17 10.90 -27.58
CA VAL A 89 22.30 9.63 -28.34
C VAL A 89 21.61 9.80 -29.68
N LYS A 90 22.39 9.92 -30.76
CA LYS A 90 21.84 10.07 -32.12
C LYS A 90 21.20 8.79 -32.69
N LYS A 91 21.48 7.61 -32.16
CA LYS A 91 20.90 6.34 -32.63
C LYS A 91 20.34 5.53 -31.49
N PHE A 92 19.09 5.09 -31.60
CA PHE A 92 18.45 4.20 -30.66
C PHE A 92 19.06 2.79 -30.77
N ASN A 93 19.80 2.38 -29.77
CA ASN A 93 20.34 1.03 -29.65
C ASN A 93 19.19 0.04 -29.32
N ASN A 94 19.36 -1.25 -29.65
CA ASN A 94 18.39 -2.30 -29.36
C ASN A 94 18.02 -2.40 -27.87
N ASN A 95 18.94 -2.09 -26.98
CA ASN A 95 18.70 -2.04 -25.54
C ASN A 95 17.73 -0.93 -25.15
N ILE A 96 17.81 0.23 -25.80
CA ILE A 96 16.89 1.36 -25.58
C ILE A 96 15.50 1.00 -26.10
N LYS A 97 15.39 0.37 -27.28
CA LYS A 97 14.11 -0.12 -27.82
C LYS A 97 13.46 -1.14 -26.86
N LEU A 98 14.26 -2.07 -26.33
CA LEU A 98 13.79 -3.05 -25.37
C LEU A 98 13.32 -2.42 -24.07
N PHE A 99 14.01 -1.38 -23.59
CA PHE A 99 13.63 -0.59 -22.43
C PHE A 99 12.24 0.07 -22.63
N PHE A 100 12.04 0.80 -23.73
CA PHE A 100 10.75 1.43 -24.04
C PHE A 100 9.64 0.40 -24.23
N LYS A 101 9.91 -0.74 -24.88
CA LYS A 101 8.94 -1.83 -25.03
C LYS A 101 8.46 -2.41 -23.69
N LYS A 102 9.30 -2.40 -22.65
CA LYS A 102 8.94 -2.82 -21.30
C LYS A 102 8.37 -1.68 -20.44
N LEU A 103 8.84 -0.46 -20.66
CA LEU A 103 8.43 0.70 -19.92
C LEU A 103 6.96 1.08 -20.19
N LEU A 104 6.56 1.11 -21.45
CA LEU A 104 5.19 1.49 -21.85
C LEU A 104 4.10 0.68 -21.12
N PRO A 105 4.11 -0.66 -21.11
CA PRO A 105 3.10 -1.43 -20.37
C PRO A 105 3.12 -1.16 -18.86
N SER A 106 4.28 -0.86 -18.29
CA SER A 106 4.40 -0.54 -16.86
C SER A 106 3.81 0.82 -16.52
N ILE A 107 4.04 1.84 -17.37
CA ILE A 107 3.42 3.16 -17.24
C ILE A 107 1.90 3.06 -17.34
N PHE A 108 1.40 2.34 -18.34
CA PHE A 108 -0.04 2.12 -18.49
C PHE A 108 -0.64 1.37 -17.29
N SER A 109 0.05 0.35 -16.77
CA SER A 109 -0.42 -0.38 -15.59
C SER A 109 -0.55 0.51 -14.34
N SER A 110 0.42 1.39 -14.12
CA SER A 110 0.37 2.37 -13.02
C SER A 110 -0.65 3.47 -13.31
N GLY A 111 -0.77 3.92 -14.57
CA GLY A 111 -1.72 4.93 -15.02
C GLY A 111 -3.18 4.50 -14.84
N ILE A 112 -3.50 3.22 -15.06
CA ILE A 112 -4.85 2.69 -14.84
C ILE A 112 -5.34 2.96 -13.42
N THR A 113 -4.49 2.78 -12.41
CA THR A 113 -4.86 3.07 -11.01
C THR A 113 -5.16 4.55 -10.81
N GLN A 114 -4.37 5.45 -11.41
CA GLN A 114 -4.60 6.89 -11.31
C GLN A 114 -5.88 7.33 -12.06
N ILE A 115 -6.12 6.74 -13.22
CA ILE A 115 -7.37 6.97 -13.99
C ILE A 115 -8.58 6.51 -13.18
N ASN A 116 -8.50 5.36 -12.50
CA ASN A 116 -9.58 4.85 -11.66
C ASN A 116 -9.89 5.81 -10.50
N ILE A 117 -8.87 6.33 -9.82
CA ILE A 117 -9.03 7.33 -8.76
C ILE A 117 -9.64 8.62 -9.31
N LEU A 118 -9.15 9.11 -10.46
CA LEU A 118 -9.66 10.32 -11.11
C LEU A 118 -11.16 10.19 -11.45
N ILE A 119 -11.56 9.08 -12.07
CA ILE A 119 -12.96 8.83 -12.44
C ILE A 119 -13.82 8.73 -11.17
N GLY A 120 -13.35 8.04 -10.13
CA GLY A 120 -14.04 7.99 -8.84
C GLY A 120 -14.25 9.37 -8.24
N THR A 121 -13.24 10.23 -8.30
CA THR A 121 -13.33 11.64 -7.84
C THR A 121 -14.32 12.46 -8.67
N ILE A 122 -14.33 12.29 -10.00
CA ILE A 122 -15.30 12.95 -10.87
C ILE A 122 -16.73 12.52 -10.53
N ILE A 123 -16.97 11.22 -10.34
CA ILE A 123 -18.29 10.71 -9.95
C ILE A 123 -18.69 11.26 -8.56
N ALA A 124 -17.76 11.29 -7.60
CA ALA A 124 -18.01 11.83 -6.27
C ALA A 124 -18.36 13.32 -6.30
N SER A 125 -17.80 14.11 -7.22
CA SER A 125 -18.02 15.55 -7.31
C SER A 125 -19.47 15.95 -7.61
N PHE A 126 -20.30 15.02 -8.08
CA PHE A 126 -21.74 15.26 -8.25
C PHE A 126 -22.52 15.36 -6.93
N GLN A 127 -21.90 15.01 -5.80
CA GLN A 127 -22.50 15.13 -4.47
C GLN A 127 -21.62 16.02 -3.59
N SER A 128 -22.22 17.02 -2.94
CA SER A 128 -21.50 17.93 -2.05
C SER A 128 -20.82 17.17 -0.91
N GLY A 129 -19.57 17.55 -0.56
CA GLY A 129 -18.79 16.94 0.50
C GLY A 129 -18.18 15.57 0.17
N ALA A 130 -18.73 14.82 -0.80
CA ALA A 130 -18.37 13.43 -1.06
C ALA A 130 -16.88 13.22 -1.39
N VAL A 131 -16.28 14.14 -2.16
CA VAL A 131 -14.84 14.07 -2.48
C VAL A 131 -13.99 14.15 -1.23
N SER A 132 -14.34 15.01 -0.28
CA SER A 132 -13.64 15.14 1.00
C SER A 132 -13.79 13.89 1.85
N TYR A 133 -15.01 13.36 1.99
CA TYR A 133 -15.26 12.13 2.77
C TYR A 133 -14.46 10.94 2.24
N LEU A 134 -14.46 10.74 0.93
CA LEU A 134 -13.68 9.69 0.29
C LEU A 134 -12.18 9.90 0.46
N TYR A 135 -11.70 11.13 0.36
CA TYR A 135 -10.29 11.45 0.51
C TYR A 135 -9.77 11.13 1.93
N TYR A 136 -10.51 11.53 2.98
CA TYR A 136 -10.12 11.22 4.36
C TYR A 136 -10.18 9.73 4.65
N ALA A 137 -11.22 9.02 4.21
CA ALA A 137 -11.33 7.57 4.33
C ALA A 137 -10.20 6.83 3.60
N ASP A 138 -9.84 7.29 2.39
CA ASP A 138 -8.74 6.75 1.59
C ASP A 138 -7.40 6.83 2.31
N ARG A 139 -7.10 7.95 2.97
CA ARG A 139 -5.86 8.12 3.75
C ARG A 139 -5.73 7.13 4.90
N ILE A 140 -6.82 6.83 5.59
CA ILE A 140 -6.79 5.89 6.72
C ILE A 140 -6.49 4.46 6.25
N TYR A 141 -7.20 3.94 5.24
CA TYR A 141 -6.97 2.57 4.83
C TYR A 141 -5.64 2.38 4.10
N GLN A 142 -5.11 3.41 3.44
CA GLN A 142 -3.80 3.36 2.78
C GLN A 142 -2.64 3.07 3.74
N ILE A 143 -2.73 3.47 5.01
CA ILE A 143 -1.72 3.15 6.04
C ILE A 143 -1.61 1.63 6.18
N ASN A 144 -2.74 0.94 6.31
CA ASN A 144 -2.76 -0.51 6.43
C ASN A 144 -2.28 -1.21 5.14
N LEU A 145 -2.65 -0.66 3.97
CA LEU A 145 -2.18 -1.16 2.69
C LEU A 145 -0.66 -1.03 2.54
N ALA A 146 -0.08 0.06 3.02
CA ALA A 146 1.37 0.26 3.00
C ALA A 146 2.10 -0.81 3.81
N ILE A 147 1.60 -1.15 4.99
CA ILE A 147 2.21 -2.13 5.88
C ILE A 147 1.99 -3.55 5.36
N ALA A 148 0.75 -3.94 5.10
CA ALA A 148 0.39 -5.31 4.76
C ALA A 148 0.64 -5.69 3.29
N GLY A 149 0.54 -4.75 2.36
CA GLY A 149 0.68 -5.02 0.93
C GLY A 149 2.03 -4.61 0.36
N ILE A 150 2.37 -3.32 0.51
CA ILE A 150 3.56 -2.74 -0.13
C ILE A 150 4.84 -3.22 0.54
N ALA A 151 4.92 -3.22 1.88
CA ALA A 151 6.14 -3.65 2.59
C ALA A 151 6.46 -5.13 2.33
N ILE A 152 5.45 -6.00 2.37
CA ILE A 152 5.64 -7.43 2.06
C ILE A 152 6.01 -7.62 0.59
N GLY A 153 5.33 -6.91 -0.30
CA GLY A 153 5.59 -6.99 -1.74
C GLY A 153 7.00 -6.56 -2.12
N THR A 154 7.54 -5.51 -1.51
CA THR A 154 8.90 -5.01 -1.78
C THR A 154 9.99 -5.99 -1.35
N VAL A 155 9.77 -6.75 -0.26
CA VAL A 155 10.71 -7.78 0.19
C VAL A 155 10.55 -9.08 -0.60
N ALA A 156 9.32 -9.46 -0.94
CA ALA A 156 9.02 -10.70 -1.64
C ALA A 156 9.53 -10.70 -3.09
N LEU A 157 9.38 -9.59 -3.81
CA LEU A 157 9.71 -9.51 -5.23
C LEU A 157 11.18 -9.85 -5.56
N PRO A 158 12.20 -9.25 -4.93
CA PRO A 158 13.60 -9.58 -5.21
C PRO A 158 13.95 -11.03 -4.87
N ASN A 159 13.44 -11.52 -3.74
CA ASN A 159 13.69 -12.90 -3.28
C ASN A 159 13.07 -13.93 -4.23
N LEU A 160 11.84 -13.68 -4.70
CA LEU A 160 11.19 -14.52 -5.71
C LEU A 160 11.94 -14.50 -7.04
N ALA A 161 12.28 -13.31 -7.54
CA ALA A 161 13.00 -13.17 -8.81
C ALA A 161 14.35 -13.90 -8.78
N ARG A 162 15.09 -13.79 -7.66
CA ARG A 162 16.35 -14.52 -7.46
C ARG A 162 16.14 -16.03 -7.44
N SER A 163 15.14 -16.51 -6.70
CA SER A 163 14.84 -17.95 -6.58
C SER A 163 14.38 -18.57 -7.89
N ILE A 164 13.59 -17.83 -8.68
CA ILE A 164 13.17 -18.24 -10.03
C ILE A 164 14.37 -18.34 -10.96
N LYS A 165 15.26 -17.34 -10.94
CA LYS A 165 16.50 -17.36 -11.75
C LYS A 165 17.41 -18.53 -11.40
N LEU A 166 17.48 -18.92 -10.12
CA LEU A 166 18.24 -20.07 -9.63
C LEU A 166 17.52 -21.41 -9.83
N LYS A 167 16.32 -21.44 -10.45
CA LYS A 167 15.48 -22.62 -10.67
C LYS A 167 15.16 -23.42 -9.40
N LYS A 168 15.12 -22.75 -8.22
CA LYS A 168 14.81 -23.38 -6.92
C LYS A 168 13.30 -23.38 -6.66
N GLN A 169 12.54 -24.23 -7.36
CA GLN A 169 11.07 -24.23 -7.33
C GLN A 169 10.50 -24.38 -5.90
N ASN A 170 11.02 -25.31 -5.09
CA ASN A 170 10.57 -25.50 -3.70
C ASN A 170 10.71 -24.24 -2.83
N LEU A 171 11.73 -23.39 -3.10
CA LEU A 171 11.91 -22.13 -2.42
C LEU A 171 10.93 -21.08 -2.92
N VAL A 172 10.66 -21.05 -4.22
CA VAL A 172 9.66 -20.15 -4.82
C VAL A 172 8.29 -20.41 -4.21
N ASP A 173 7.85 -21.67 -4.15
CA ASP A 173 6.53 -22.04 -3.63
C ASP A 173 6.41 -21.67 -2.14
N LYS A 174 7.44 -21.93 -1.33
CA LYS A 174 7.49 -21.51 0.07
C LYS A 174 7.40 -19.99 0.23
N LEU A 175 8.14 -19.23 -0.59
CA LEU A 175 8.13 -17.76 -0.52
C LEU A 175 6.76 -17.17 -0.91
N GLN A 176 6.09 -17.75 -1.92
CA GLN A 176 4.78 -17.32 -2.36
C GLN A 176 3.73 -17.52 -1.26
N ILE A 177 3.62 -18.75 -0.73
CA ILE A 177 2.68 -19.07 0.34
C ILE A 177 2.92 -18.16 1.54
N LYS A 178 4.18 -18.02 1.96
CA LYS A 178 4.54 -17.21 3.11
C LYS A 178 4.24 -15.72 2.92
N SER A 179 4.41 -15.20 1.71
CA SER A 179 4.05 -13.82 1.40
C SER A 179 2.55 -13.59 1.49
N ILE A 180 1.73 -14.54 1.05
CA ILE A 180 0.26 -14.49 1.17
C ILE A 180 -0.15 -14.61 2.64
N GLU A 181 0.43 -15.55 3.40
CA GLU A 181 0.15 -15.71 4.84
C GLU A 181 0.44 -14.43 5.62
N LEU A 182 1.62 -13.81 5.41
CA LEU A 182 1.99 -12.56 6.06
C LEU A 182 1.06 -11.41 5.67
N CYS A 183 0.68 -11.34 4.40
CA CYS A 183 -0.25 -10.34 3.92
C CYS A 183 -1.61 -10.47 4.61
N LEU A 184 -2.16 -11.67 4.71
CA LEU A 184 -3.43 -11.93 5.37
C LEU A 184 -3.33 -11.75 6.89
N LEU A 185 -2.22 -12.17 7.50
CA LEU A 185 -1.96 -12.00 8.92
C LEU A 185 -2.03 -10.53 9.36
N LEU A 186 -1.63 -9.59 8.52
CA LEU A 186 -1.66 -8.16 8.82
C LEU A 186 -2.95 -7.48 8.31
N SER A 187 -3.43 -7.85 7.13
CA SER A 187 -4.54 -7.13 6.50
C SER A 187 -5.93 -7.51 7.06
N ILE A 188 -6.14 -8.77 7.47
CA ILE A 188 -7.44 -9.20 8.01
C ILE A 188 -7.75 -8.52 9.35
N PRO A 189 -6.87 -8.54 10.37
CA PRO A 189 -7.13 -7.84 11.63
C PRO A 189 -7.20 -6.32 11.44
N ALA A 190 -6.41 -5.75 10.55
CA ALA A 190 -6.51 -4.33 10.23
C ALA A 190 -7.86 -3.97 9.62
N ALA A 191 -8.37 -4.78 8.68
CA ALA A 191 -9.68 -4.59 8.09
C ALA A 191 -10.80 -4.68 9.14
N SER A 192 -10.76 -5.70 10.01
CA SER A 192 -11.76 -5.85 11.08
C SER A 192 -11.70 -4.69 12.09
N GLY A 193 -10.51 -4.22 12.43
CA GLY A 193 -10.31 -3.05 13.28
C GLY A 193 -10.91 -1.78 12.68
N LEU A 194 -10.68 -1.55 11.37
CA LEU A 194 -11.27 -0.42 10.65
C LEU A 194 -12.80 -0.53 10.52
N LEU A 195 -13.33 -1.74 10.36
CA LEU A 195 -14.77 -1.97 10.29
C LEU A 195 -15.46 -1.61 11.61
N ILE A 196 -14.90 -2.06 12.74
CA ILE A 196 -15.53 -1.92 14.06
C ILE A 196 -15.32 -0.52 14.63
N ALA A 197 -14.12 0.04 14.46
CA ALA A 197 -13.72 1.30 15.06
C ALA A 197 -13.75 2.49 14.08
N SER A 198 -14.43 2.37 12.92
CA SER A 198 -14.42 3.38 11.85
C SER A 198 -14.79 4.77 12.34
N GLU A 199 -15.88 4.90 13.09
CA GLU A 199 -16.37 6.17 13.59
C GLU A 199 -15.42 6.77 14.62
N GLN A 200 -14.98 5.97 15.60
CA GLN A 200 -14.04 6.40 16.63
C GLN A 200 -12.68 6.81 16.03
N ILE A 201 -12.22 6.11 14.98
CA ILE A 201 -10.99 6.45 14.26
C ILE A 201 -11.15 7.78 13.54
N VAL A 202 -12.21 7.97 12.77
CA VAL A 202 -12.46 9.21 12.02
C VAL A 202 -12.67 10.38 12.99
N ASN A 203 -13.48 10.19 14.03
CA ASN A 203 -13.72 11.21 15.06
C ASN A 203 -12.43 11.59 15.80
N SER A 204 -11.61 10.61 16.18
CA SER A 204 -10.37 10.89 16.93
C SER A 204 -9.29 11.55 16.08
N LEU A 205 -9.25 11.29 14.76
CA LEU A 205 -8.24 11.86 13.87
C LEU A 205 -8.67 13.22 13.27
N PHE A 206 -9.93 13.36 12.88
CA PHE A 206 -10.41 14.48 12.09
C PHE A 206 -11.54 15.28 12.76
N GLY A 207 -12.23 14.75 13.78
CA GLY A 207 -13.38 15.36 14.44
C GLY A 207 -13.00 16.59 15.28
N TYR A 208 -12.43 17.60 14.64
CA TYR A 208 -12.01 18.87 15.25
C TYR A 208 -12.32 20.05 14.33
N GLY A 209 -12.60 21.21 14.92
CA GLY A 209 -12.77 22.46 14.18
C GLY A 209 -13.98 22.45 13.25
N SER A 210 -13.77 22.59 11.96
CA SER A 210 -14.84 22.64 10.95
C SER A 210 -15.37 21.27 10.53
N PHE A 211 -14.75 20.17 10.98
CA PHE A 211 -15.16 18.80 10.64
C PHE A 211 -16.25 18.37 11.63
N ASN A 212 -17.51 18.44 11.21
CA ASN A 212 -18.67 18.22 12.06
C ASN A 212 -19.07 16.72 12.18
N GLU A 213 -20.12 16.43 12.96
CA GLU A 213 -20.61 15.07 13.16
C GLU A 213 -21.13 14.41 11.89
N GLU A 214 -21.72 15.20 10.98
CA GLU A 214 -22.17 14.71 9.68
C GLU A 214 -20.97 14.29 8.81
N ASP A 215 -19.88 15.06 8.82
CA ASP A 215 -18.64 14.71 8.11
C ASP A 215 -18.01 13.44 8.68
N ILE A 216 -18.05 13.27 10.02
CA ILE A 216 -17.59 12.06 10.69
C ILE A 216 -18.41 10.85 10.22
N TYR A 217 -19.73 10.96 10.23
CA TYR A 217 -20.64 9.89 9.84
C TYR A 217 -20.38 9.42 8.40
N TYR A 218 -20.38 10.35 7.44
CA TYR A 218 -20.17 10.00 6.02
C TYR A 218 -18.77 9.48 5.73
N THR A 219 -17.75 10.03 6.38
CA THR A 219 -16.36 9.56 6.25
C THR A 219 -16.18 8.17 6.85
N SER A 220 -16.77 7.91 8.01
CA SER A 220 -16.71 6.59 8.66
C SER A 220 -17.45 5.53 7.85
N LEU A 221 -18.59 5.88 7.26
CA LEU A 221 -19.33 5.00 6.38
C LEU A 221 -18.53 4.63 5.11
N ALA A 222 -17.85 5.59 4.50
CA ALA A 222 -16.92 5.33 3.40
C ALA A 222 -15.77 4.41 3.82
N LEU A 223 -15.22 4.64 5.03
CA LEU A 223 -14.14 3.83 5.59
C LEU A 223 -14.57 2.39 5.85
N ILE A 224 -15.79 2.15 6.34
CA ILE A 224 -16.36 0.81 6.52
C ILE A 224 -16.31 0.02 5.21
N TYR A 225 -16.80 0.61 4.11
CA TYR A 225 -16.83 -0.07 2.82
C TYR A 225 -15.44 -0.25 2.19
N PHE A 226 -14.51 0.68 2.37
CA PHE A 226 -13.12 0.47 1.99
C PHE A 226 -12.45 -0.63 2.80
N SER A 227 -12.78 -0.75 4.09
CA SER A 227 -12.18 -1.75 4.99
C SER A 227 -12.42 -3.18 4.54
N ILE A 228 -13.60 -3.47 3.97
CA ILE A 228 -13.90 -4.76 3.36
C ILE A 228 -12.93 -5.09 2.21
N GLY A 229 -12.46 -4.06 1.51
CA GLY A 229 -11.49 -4.18 0.42
C GLY A 229 -10.04 -4.31 0.86
N VAL A 230 -9.67 -3.92 2.09
CA VAL A 230 -8.26 -3.86 2.54
C VAL A 230 -7.49 -5.17 2.33
N PRO A 231 -8.01 -6.37 2.70
CA PRO A 231 -7.29 -7.60 2.43
C PRO A 231 -7.10 -7.86 0.94
N ALA A 232 -8.09 -7.51 0.11
CA ALA A 232 -8.01 -7.66 -1.34
C ALA A 232 -6.98 -6.68 -1.95
N PHE A 233 -6.96 -5.43 -1.51
CA PHE A 233 -5.97 -4.44 -1.94
C PHE A 233 -4.55 -4.89 -1.63
N ALA A 234 -4.32 -5.43 -0.43
CA ALA A 234 -3.03 -5.95 -0.01
C ALA A 234 -2.63 -7.20 -0.81
N LEU A 235 -3.56 -8.14 -1.00
CA LEU A 235 -3.33 -9.34 -1.79
C LEU A 235 -2.94 -9.04 -3.24
N ILE A 236 -3.60 -8.09 -3.91
CA ILE A 236 -3.25 -7.73 -5.31
C ILE A 236 -1.79 -7.29 -5.40
N LYS A 237 -1.28 -6.52 -4.41
CA LYS A 237 0.13 -6.10 -4.41
C LYS A 237 1.09 -7.28 -4.31
N VAL A 238 0.74 -8.30 -3.54
CA VAL A 238 1.56 -9.51 -3.39
C VAL A 238 1.41 -10.42 -4.62
N LEU A 239 0.20 -10.67 -5.10
CA LEU A 239 -0.07 -11.57 -6.23
C LEU A 239 0.48 -11.03 -7.56
N SER A 240 0.42 -9.71 -7.79
CA SER A 240 1.02 -9.08 -8.97
C SER A 240 2.54 -9.26 -9.01
N ASN A 241 3.21 -9.25 -7.86
CA ASN A 241 4.65 -9.48 -7.77
C ASN A 241 5.06 -10.88 -8.22
N PHE A 242 4.18 -11.89 -8.12
CA PHE A 242 4.47 -13.24 -8.62
C PHE A 242 4.60 -13.27 -10.14
N TYR A 243 3.87 -12.40 -10.83
CA TYR A 243 4.00 -12.22 -12.28
C TYR A 243 5.18 -11.32 -12.64
N PHE A 244 5.41 -10.24 -11.90
CA PHE A 244 6.54 -9.34 -12.13
C PHE A 244 7.89 -10.06 -11.95
N ALA A 245 8.00 -10.94 -10.94
CA ALA A 245 9.18 -11.78 -10.73
C ALA A 245 9.48 -12.71 -11.92
N ARG A 246 8.47 -13.03 -12.73
CA ARG A 246 8.58 -13.83 -13.98
C ARG A 246 8.66 -12.97 -15.24
N ASN A 247 8.90 -11.66 -15.11
CA ASN A 247 8.91 -10.70 -16.22
C ASN A 247 7.58 -10.62 -17.02
N ASN A 248 6.49 -11.08 -16.44
CA ASN A 248 5.16 -10.99 -17.05
C ASN A 248 4.42 -9.77 -16.52
N THR A 249 4.46 -8.66 -17.25
CA THR A 249 3.74 -7.43 -16.92
C THR A 249 2.37 -7.33 -17.59
N LYS A 250 2.13 -8.15 -18.62
CA LYS A 250 0.90 -8.10 -19.42
C LYS A 250 -0.33 -8.53 -18.62
N LEU A 251 -0.24 -9.64 -17.90
CA LEU A 251 -1.39 -10.18 -17.17
C LEU A 251 -1.84 -9.23 -16.04
N PRO A 252 -0.96 -8.70 -15.19
CA PRO A 252 -1.34 -7.65 -14.23
C PRO A 252 -2.00 -6.42 -14.87
N PHE A 253 -1.51 -6.00 -16.04
CA PHE A 253 -2.11 -4.90 -16.79
C PHE A 253 -3.57 -5.21 -17.19
N TYR A 254 -3.83 -6.36 -17.82
CA TYR A 254 -5.18 -6.74 -18.22
C TYR A 254 -6.13 -6.88 -17.03
N ILE A 255 -5.66 -7.47 -15.93
CA ILE A 255 -6.48 -7.59 -14.71
C ILE A 255 -6.81 -6.20 -14.16
N SER A 256 -5.84 -5.31 -14.04
CA SER A 256 -6.07 -3.93 -13.58
C SER A 256 -7.05 -3.18 -14.48
N PHE A 257 -6.95 -3.35 -15.80
CA PHE A 257 -7.85 -2.73 -16.76
C PHE A 257 -9.30 -3.23 -16.62
N ILE A 258 -9.49 -4.55 -16.52
CA ILE A 258 -10.81 -5.16 -16.30
C ILE A 258 -11.39 -4.69 -14.96
N THR A 259 -10.59 -4.67 -13.90
CA THR A 259 -11.00 -4.20 -12.56
C THR A 259 -11.46 -2.75 -12.59
N MET A 260 -10.72 -1.88 -13.29
CA MET A 260 -11.11 -0.49 -13.49
C MET A 260 -12.46 -0.36 -14.22
N LEU A 261 -12.66 -1.11 -15.30
CA LEU A 261 -13.93 -1.09 -16.04
C LEU A 261 -15.09 -1.54 -15.16
N ILE A 262 -14.94 -2.63 -14.40
CA ILE A 262 -15.97 -3.12 -13.48
C ILE A 262 -16.28 -2.06 -12.43
N ASN A 263 -15.27 -1.43 -11.83
CA ASN A 263 -15.47 -0.37 -10.84
C ASN A 263 -16.26 0.80 -11.43
N ILE A 264 -15.89 1.28 -12.62
CA ILE A 264 -16.56 2.39 -13.28
C ILE A 264 -18.03 2.03 -13.61
N ILE A 265 -18.29 0.85 -14.16
CA ILE A 265 -19.64 0.40 -14.51
C ILE A 265 -20.52 0.33 -13.24
N ILE A 266 -20.04 -0.28 -12.16
CA ILE A 266 -20.80 -0.38 -10.91
C ILE A 266 -21.04 1.02 -10.33
N SER A 267 -20.01 1.86 -10.27
CA SER A 267 -20.11 3.21 -9.71
C SER A 267 -21.12 4.05 -10.47
N LEU A 268 -21.05 4.10 -11.80
CA LEU A 268 -21.96 4.90 -12.61
C LEU A 268 -23.40 4.38 -12.59
N SER A 269 -23.59 3.05 -12.68
CA SER A 269 -24.92 2.45 -12.73
C SER A 269 -25.70 2.64 -11.43
N LEU A 270 -25.03 2.62 -10.29
CA LEU A 270 -25.67 2.64 -8.99
C LEU A 270 -25.55 3.97 -8.24
N PHE A 271 -24.80 4.95 -8.78
CA PHE A 271 -24.59 6.25 -8.15
C PHE A 271 -25.91 6.99 -7.86
N LYS A 272 -26.86 6.97 -8.81
CA LYS A 272 -28.15 7.64 -8.62
C LYS A 272 -28.97 7.07 -7.44
N LYS A 273 -28.75 5.80 -7.11
CA LYS A 273 -29.51 5.11 -6.03
C LYS A 273 -28.84 5.21 -4.68
N TYR A 274 -27.51 5.09 -4.62
CA TYR A 274 -26.74 4.96 -3.37
C TYR A 274 -25.83 6.16 -3.08
N GLY A 275 -25.78 7.15 -3.99
CA GLY A 275 -24.89 8.31 -3.86
C GLY A 275 -23.42 7.90 -3.88
N PHE A 276 -22.57 8.71 -3.23
CA PHE A 276 -21.11 8.53 -3.23
C PHE A 276 -20.64 7.23 -2.57
N ILE A 277 -21.44 6.64 -1.68
CA ILE A 277 -21.11 5.40 -0.96
C ILE A 277 -20.87 4.21 -1.90
N ILE A 278 -21.47 4.26 -3.10
CA ILE A 278 -21.25 3.20 -4.09
C ILE A 278 -19.79 3.14 -4.57
N ILE A 279 -19.03 4.22 -4.49
CA ILE A 279 -17.63 4.28 -4.96
C ILE A 279 -16.72 3.37 -4.13
N PRO A 280 -16.67 3.46 -2.79
CA PRO A 280 -15.92 2.52 -1.97
C PRO A 280 -16.43 1.08 -2.07
N ILE A 281 -17.75 0.87 -2.21
CA ILE A 281 -18.33 -0.46 -2.44
C ILE A 281 -17.83 -1.04 -3.76
N ALA A 282 -17.96 -0.30 -4.85
CA ALA A 282 -17.52 -0.73 -6.18
C ALA A 282 -16.02 -1.01 -6.22
N THR A 283 -15.22 -0.17 -5.54
CA THR A 283 -13.77 -0.35 -5.43
C THR A 283 -13.42 -1.64 -4.69
N SER A 284 -14.08 -1.92 -3.57
CA SER A 284 -13.86 -3.14 -2.80
C SER A 284 -14.29 -4.39 -3.57
N LEU A 285 -15.48 -4.39 -4.19
CA LEU A 285 -15.99 -5.50 -4.98
C LEU A 285 -15.12 -5.79 -6.20
N SER A 286 -14.76 -4.77 -6.98
CA SER A 286 -13.91 -4.92 -8.17
C SER A 286 -12.53 -5.43 -7.80
N THR A 287 -12.01 -5.05 -6.64
CA THR A 287 -10.71 -5.53 -6.14
C THR A 287 -10.76 -6.98 -5.72
N TRP A 288 -11.81 -7.42 -5.03
CA TRP A 288 -12.03 -8.85 -4.73
C TRP A 288 -12.16 -9.68 -6.01
N PHE A 289 -12.87 -9.17 -7.00
CA PHE A 289 -12.94 -9.82 -8.32
C PHE A 289 -11.56 -9.96 -8.95
N ALA A 290 -10.70 -8.93 -8.88
CA ALA A 290 -9.34 -9.01 -9.34
C ALA A 290 -8.53 -10.08 -8.61
N VAL A 291 -8.66 -10.22 -7.29
CA VAL A 291 -8.00 -11.28 -6.51
C VAL A 291 -8.42 -12.66 -7.02
N ILE A 292 -9.71 -12.88 -7.26
CA ILE A 292 -10.23 -14.14 -7.80
C ILE A 292 -9.59 -14.44 -9.16
N ILE A 293 -9.52 -13.46 -10.06
CA ILE A 293 -8.87 -13.62 -11.37
C ILE A 293 -7.39 -13.94 -11.20
N TYR A 294 -6.66 -13.24 -10.33
CA TYR A 294 -5.25 -13.55 -10.06
C TYR A 294 -5.06 -14.98 -9.59
N LEU A 295 -5.86 -15.43 -8.61
CA LEU A 295 -5.78 -16.80 -8.08
C LEU A 295 -6.11 -17.85 -9.14
N PHE A 296 -7.12 -17.59 -9.95
CA PHE A 296 -7.48 -18.47 -11.06
C PHE A 296 -6.33 -18.65 -12.05
N PHE A 297 -5.73 -17.55 -12.52
CA PHE A 297 -4.60 -17.63 -13.47
C PHE A 297 -3.34 -18.20 -12.83
N LEU A 298 -3.08 -17.94 -11.55
CA LEU A 298 -1.94 -18.52 -10.82
C LEU A 298 -2.08 -20.04 -10.69
N LYS A 299 -3.29 -20.53 -10.42
CA LYS A 299 -3.60 -21.96 -10.37
C LYS A 299 -3.54 -22.60 -11.76
N LYS A 300 -4.16 -21.98 -12.77
CA LYS A 300 -4.16 -22.46 -14.16
C LYS A 300 -2.74 -22.60 -14.72
N ASN A 301 -1.88 -21.64 -14.45
CA ASN A 301 -0.49 -21.63 -14.89
C ASN A 301 0.45 -22.47 -14.01
N LYS A 302 -0.07 -23.23 -13.04
CA LYS A 302 0.70 -24.05 -12.09
C LYS A 302 1.80 -23.24 -11.36
N ILE A 303 1.52 -21.96 -11.07
CA ILE A 303 2.45 -21.05 -10.42
C ILE A 303 2.30 -21.09 -8.90
N LEU A 304 1.08 -21.32 -8.40
CA LEU A 304 0.74 -21.31 -6.98
C LEU A 304 -0.01 -22.60 -6.61
N PHE A 305 0.44 -23.25 -5.55
CA PHE A 305 -0.21 -24.40 -4.96
C PHE A 305 -0.43 -24.14 -3.47
N PHE A 306 -1.67 -24.21 -3.03
CA PHE A 306 -2.00 -24.14 -1.62
C PHE A 306 -1.82 -25.53 -0.99
N ASN A 307 -1.22 -25.56 0.20
CA ASN A 307 -1.06 -26.78 1.00
C ASN A 307 -1.99 -26.75 2.22
N ASN A 308 -2.19 -27.92 2.85
CA ASN A 308 -3.04 -28.03 4.03
C ASN A 308 -2.56 -27.14 5.20
N ALA A 309 -1.26 -26.90 5.30
CA ALA A 309 -0.71 -26.01 6.31
C ALA A 309 -1.17 -24.56 6.13
N PHE A 310 -1.28 -24.08 4.88
CA PHE A 310 -1.83 -22.76 4.59
C PHE A 310 -3.29 -22.65 5.07
N ASN A 311 -4.12 -23.64 4.75
CA ASN A 311 -5.53 -23.63 5.15
C ASN A 311 -5.68 -23.60 6.68
N SER A 312 -4.88 -24.40 7.39
CA SER A 312 -4.86 -24.39 8.85
C SER A 312 -4.43 -23.03 9.41
N ASN A 313 -3.37 -22.42 8.86
CA ASN A 313 -2.90 -21.10 9.29
C ASN A 313 -3.92 -20.01 9.00
N PHE A 314 -4.60 -20.08 7.86
CA PHE A 314 -5.67 -19.15 7.50
C PHE A 314 -6.84 -19.18 8.49
N LEU A 315 -7.31 -20.37 8.86
CA LEU A 315 -8.37 -20.52 9.88
C LEU A 315 -7.96 -19.98 11.24
N LYS A 316 -6.71 -20.23 11.65
CA LYS A 316 -6.15 -19.68 12.89
C LYS A 316 -6.08 -18.14 12.87
N ILE A 317 -5.73 -17.54 11.72
CA ILE A 317 -5.75 -16.08 11.53
C ILE A 317 -7.17 -15.54 11.71
N LEU A 318 -8.14 -16.16 11.06
CA LEU A 318 -9.56 -15.77 11.17
C LEU A 318 -10.05 -15.85 12.62
N PHE A 319 -9.74 -16.94 13.31
CA PHE A 319 -10.16 -17.14 14.71
C PHE A 319 -9.49 -16.11 15.64
N SER A 320 -8.17 -15.87 15.49
CA SER A 320 -7.47 -14.84 16.27
C SER A 320 -8.03 -13.44 16.00
N THR A 321 -8.38 -13.15 14.75
CA THR A 321 -9.00 -11.87 14.38
C THR A 321 -10.41 -11.74 14.98
N PHE A 322 -11.18 -12.80 14.98
CA PHE A 322 -12.50 -12.80 15.61
C PHE A 322 -12.43 -12.48 17.11
N LEU A 323 -11.52 -13.13 17.85
CA LEU A 323 -11.29 -12.83 19.27
C LEU A 323 -10.86 -11.38 19.51
N MET A 324 -9.94 -10.88 18.68
CA MET A 324 -9.52 -9.47 18.70
C MET A 324 -10.71 -8.53 18.44
N SER A 325 -11.55 -8.86 17.46
CA SER A 325 -12.71 -8.05 17.07
C SER A 325 -13.75 -7.96 18.19
N VAL A 326 -14.02 -9.07 18.87
CA VAL A 326 -14.91 -9.12 20.04
C VAL A 326 -14.36 -8.23 21.16
N PHE A 327 -13.08 -8.36 21.48
CA PHE A 327 -12.45 -7.52 22.49
C PHE A 327 -12.47 -6.02 22.13
N LEU A 328 -12.17 -5.70 20.87
CA LEU A 328 -12.22 -4.33 20.37
C LEU A 328 -13.61 -3.73 20.49
N TYR A 329 -14.64 -4.47 20.08
CA TYR A 329 -16.03 -4.02 20.17
C TYR A 329 -16.46 -3.71 21.62
N TYR A 330 -16.22 -4.64 22.56
CA TYR A 330 -16.52 -4.40 23.97
C TYR A 330 -15.66 -3.28 24.56
N GLY A 331 -14.39 -3.18 24.17
CA GLY A 331 -13.51 -2.09 24.60
C GLY A 331 -14.02 -0.73 24.17
N LEU A 332 -14.47 -0.57 22.93
CA LEU A 332 -15.02 0.68 22.42
C LEU A 332 -16.34 1.04 23.12
N ASN A 333 -17.23 0.06 23.32
CA ASN A 333 -18.52 0.28 23.98
C ASN A 333 -18.36 0.70 25.44
N ASN A 334 -17.40 0.11 26.18
CA ASN A 334 -17.12 0.50 27.57
C ASN A 334 -16.51 1.92 27.72
N PHE A 335 -15.96 2.46 26.65
CA PHE A 335 -15.37 3.80 26.63
C PHE A 335 -16.15 4.77 25.73
N GLU A 336 -17.41 4.50 25.41
CA GLU A 336 -18.23 5.29 24.48
C GLU A 336 -18.26 6.77 24.88
N ASP A 337 -18.49 7.08 26.15
CA ASP A 337 -18.49 8.45 26.69
C ASP A 337 -17.16 9.21 26.46
N LYS A 338 -16.05 8.48 26.28
CA LYS A 338 -14.72 9.08 26.04
C LYS A 338 -14.50 9.45 24.58
N PHE A 339 -15.34 8.97 23.68
CA PHE A 339 -15.29 9.28 22.25
C PHE A 339 -16.25 10.41 21.84
N GLU A 340 -16.89 11.10 22.78
CA GLU A 340 -17.68 12.29 22.49
C GLU A 340 -16.87 13.32 21.69
N TYR A 341 -17.55 14.06 20.81
CA TYR A 341 -16.92 15.06 19.93
C TYR A 341 -16.07 16.08 20.70
N ALA A 342 -16.56 16.52 21.87
CA ALA A 342 -15.90 17.53 22.71
C ALA A 342 -14.66 17.03 23.45
N ASN A 343 -14.42 15.73 23.55
CA ASN A 343 -13.33 15.20 24.36
C ASN A 343 -11.97 15.35 23.66
N LYS A 344 -11.06 16.11 24.29
CA LYS A 344 -9.69 16.35 23.77
C LYS A 344 -8.79 15.11 23.83
N PHE A 345 -9.08 14.14 24.67
CA PHE A 345 -8.26 12.95 24.92
C PHE A 345 -8.73 11.70 24.12
N LYS A 346 -9.75 11.82 23.27
CA LYS A 346 -10.32 10.71 22.49
C LYS A 346 -9.27 9.90 21.71
N LEU A 347 -8.25 10.57 21.16
CA LEU A 347 -7.16 9.90 20.46
C LEU A 347 -6.34 8.96 21.37
N ILE A 348 -6.10 9.38 22.62
CA ILE A 348 -5.33 8.57 23.59
C ILE A 348 -6.12 7.30 23.95
N TYR A 349 -7.41 7.44 24.25
CA TYR A 349 -8.27 6.29 24.51
C TYR A 349 -8.34 5.33 23.35
N LEU A 350 -8.46 5.86 22.13
CA LEU A 350 -8.43 5.04 20.90
C LEU A 350 -7.13 4.24 20.79
N LEU A 351 -5.98 4.88 20.97
CA LEU A 351 -4.67 4.23 20.89
C LEU A 351 -4.52 3.14 21.96
N ILE A 352 -5.04 3.35 23.18
CA ILE A 352 -5.02 2.32 24.23
C ILE A 352 -5.85 1.12 23.81
N VAL A 353 -7.10 1.32 23.38
CA VAL A 353 -8.01 0.23 23.01
C VAL A 353 -7.48 -0.54 21.81
N ILE A 354 -7.03 0.14 20.76
CA ILE A 354 -6.42 -0.49 19.57
C ILE A 354 -5.12 -1.21 19.94
N GLY A 355 -4.29 -0.59 20.79
CA GLY A 355 -3.04 -1.18 21.26
C GLY A 355 -3.25 -2.48 22.01
N LEU A 356 -4.18 -2.49 22.97
CA LEU A 356 -4.54 -3.70 23.73
C LEU A 356 -5.14 -4.79 22.81
N SER A 357 -6.04 -4.43 21.92
CA SER A 357 -6.63 -5.36 20.94
C SER A 357 -5.57 -5.98 20.02
N SER A 358 -4.62 -5.15 19.54
CA SER A 358 -3.50 -5.61 18.72
C SER A 358 -2.55 -6.53 19.50
N ALA A 359 -2.26 -6.22 20.78
CA ALA A 359 -1.44 -7.06 21.64
C ALA A 359 -2.09 -8.43 21.86
N LEU A 360 -3.40 -8.48 22.11
CA LEU A 360 -4.17 -9.72 22.21
C LEU A 360 -4.09 -10.53 20.91
N TYR A 361 -4.27 -9.88 19.75
CA TYR A 361 -4.12 -10.56 18.47
C TYR A 361 -2.75 -11.21 18.30
N LEU A 362 -1.68 -10.47 18.61
CA LEU A 362 -0.31 -10.98 18.53
C LEU A 362 -0.08 -12.13 19.51
N MET A 363 -0.67 -12.06 20.70
CA MET A 363 -0.60 -13.14 21.69
C MET A 363 -1.25 -14.41 21.16
N PHE A 364 -2.47 -14.35 20.62
CA PHE A 364 -3.17 -15.50 20.05
C PHE A 364 -2.44 -16.08 18.84
N THR A 365 -1.94 -15.25 17.92
CA THR A 365 -1.18 -15.73 16.76
C THR A 365 0.14 -16.41 17.16
N LYS A 366 0.74 -16.00 18.27
CA LYS A 366 1.91 -16.67 18.86
C LYS A 366 1.52 -18.01 19.51
N ILE A 367 0.44 -18.07 20.29
CA ILE A 367 -0.08 -19.30 20.92
C ILE A 367 -0.43 -20.34 19.84
N PHE A 368 -1.09 -19.94 18.76
CA PHE A 368 -1.42 -20.85 17.66
C PHE A 368 -0.22 -21.20 16.76
N GLY A 369 0.98 -20.69 17.07
CA GLY A 369 2.22 -21.03 16.36
C GLY A 369 2.35 -20.44 14.95
N ILE A 370 1.52 -19.45 14.60
CA ILE A 370 1.59 -18.78 13.29
C ILE A 370 2.82 -17.87 13.24
N LEU A 371 3.04 -17.07 14.29
CA LEU A 371 4.21 -16.19 14.46
C LEU A 371 5.43 -16.96 14.96
N ASN A 372 6.02 -17.80 14.11
CA ASN A 372 7.31 -18.38 14.40
C ASN A 372 8.41 -17.55 13.74
N LEU A 373 8.93 -16.54 14.47
CA LEU A 373 9.95 -15.60 13.98
C LEU A 373 11.22 -16.30 13.45
N LYS A 374 11.52 -17.52 13.92
CA LYS A 374 12.65 -18.33 13.41
C LYS A 374 12.40 -18.82 11.99
N SER A 375 11.15 -19.06 11.61
CA SER A 375 10.79 -19.52 10.26
C SER A 375 10.81 -18.37 9.22
N TYR A 376 10.89 -17.12 9.68
CA TYR A 376 10.93 -15.92 8.83
C TYR A 376 12.35 -15.42 8.54
N LYS A 377 13.38 -15.96 9.23
CA LYS A 377 14.76 -15.72 8.84
C LYS A 377 15.04 -16.54 7.57
N ILE A 378 14.90 -15.90 6.42
CA ILE A 378 15.40 -16.42 5.14
C ILE A 378 16.92 -16.30 5.22
N LYS A 379 17.62 -17.45 5.42
CA LYS A 379 19.08 -17.53 5.29
C LYS A 379 19.48 -17.41 3.82
#